data_b048cbd27df29a4b3ef30d23551a9a5c
#
_entry.id   b048cbd27df29a4b3ef30d23551a9a5c
#
_cell.length_a   1.000
_cell.length_b   1.000
_cell.length_c   1.000
_cell.angle_alpha   90.00
_cell.angle_beta   90.00
_cell.angle_gamma   90.00
#
_symmetry.space_group_name_H-M   'P 1'
#
loop_
_entity.id
_entity.type
_entity.pdbx_description
1 polymer ?
#
loop_
_entity_poly.entity_id
_entity_poly.type
_entity_poly.pdbx_seq_one_letter_code
_entity_poly.pdbx_strand_id
1 'polypeptide(L)'
;MLDIKRIRKNPEELVAAMKARRGKGADVSEVLELDEKRRELIQKVEALKAKRNEASAKVPMLKKQGEDASELLAEMKRVADEIKELDGCLAGIDEKFDELLLKIPNIPHQSVPDGADDKDNRELRRVGAPRTFDFEPKAHWDIGEGLNILDFASAGKITGARFTVYRGLGARLERAIISYFLDTHTENGYTEILPPYMVNRASMTGTGQLPKFEEDTFKVAGTDYFLIPTAEVPVTNLHRGDIIEGSELPIKYCAYSACFRSEAGSAGRDTRGLIRQHQFNKVELVKFARPEDSYDELEKLTADAERVLSGLGLPYRVVCLSTGDLGFSSAKTYDIEVWMPSYGRYVEISSCSNFEDFQARRAQIRFRRDAKSKPELVHTLNGSGVAIGRTVAAILENYQQQDGSVTVPEALVPYMRCTEIR
;
A
#
# COMPACT_ATOMS: atom_id res chain seq x y z
N MET A 1 -5.95 9.39 1.96
CA MET A 1 -6.05 10.80 1.51
C MET A 1 -5.77 11.75 2.64
N LEU A 2 -5.37 12.98 2.34
CA LEU A 2 -5.07 13.97 3.37
C LEU A 2 -6.34 14.56 4.01
N ASP A 3 -6.19 15.10 5.24
CA ASP A 3 -7.26 15.83 5.90
C ASP A 3 -7.40 17.25 5.31
N ILE A 4 -8.57 17.57 4.76
CA ILE A 4 -8.82 18.91 4.22
C ILE A 4 -8.70 20.02 5.29
N LYS A 5 -8.95 19.70 6.57
CA LYS A 5 -8.75 20.67 7.66
C LYS A 5 -7.26 21.00 7.85
N ARG A 6 -6.36 20.01 7.69
CA ARG A 6 -4.92 20.20 7.70
C ARG A 6 -4.48 21.07 6.52
N ILE A 7 -4.99 20.76 5.31
CA ILE A 7 -4.70 21.53 4.09
C ILE A 7 -5.13 22.99 4.24
N ARG A 8 -6.35 23.24 4.73
CA ARG A 8 -6.84 24.61 4.97
C ARG A 8 -6.01 25.39 6.00
N LYS A 9 -5.62 24.72 7.08
CA LYS A 9 -4.87 25.36 8.17
C LYS A 9 -3.45 25.74 7.75
N ASN A 10 -2.83 24.92 6.91
CA ASN A 10 -1.44 25.09 6.49
C ASN A 10 -1.26 24.66 5.02
N PRO A 11 -1.77 25.43 4.05
CA PRO A 11 -1.64 25.09 2.62
C PRO A 11 -0.19 25.09 2.16
N GLU A 12 0.69 25.89 2.77
CA GLU A 12 2.12 25.98 2.43
C GLU A 12 2.84 24.66 2.72
N GLU A 13 2.46 23.93 3.77
CA GLU A 13 2.99 22.60 4.08
C GLU A 13 2.77 21.64 2.90
N LEU A 14 1.56 21.64 2.34
CA LEU A 14 1.23 20.77 1.21
C LEU A 14 1.99 21.19 -0.05
N VAL A 15 2.09 22.51 -0.33
CA VAL A 15 2.85 23.01 -1.47
C VAL A 15 4.33 22.60 -1.34
N ALA A 16 4.93 22.75 -0.15
CA ALA A 16 6.29 22.31 0.13
C ALA A 16 6.46 20.81 -0.05
N ALA A 17 5.51 20.00 0.44
CA ALA A 17 5.50 18.55 0.28
C ALA A 17 5.41 18.13 -1.20
N MET A 18 4.54 18.77 -1.98
CA MET A 18 4.44 18.50 -3.43
C MET A 18 5.71 18.88 -4.17
N LYS A 19 6.34 19.97 -3.80
CA LYS A 19 7.66 20.39 -4.35
C LYS A 19 8.75 19.36 -4.00
N ALA A 20 8.81 18.90 -2.75
CA ALA A 20 9.76 17.87 -2.30
C ALA A 20 9.55 16.55 -3.07
N ARG A 21 8.29 16.17 -3.35
CA ARG A 21 7.94 15.02 -4.20
C ARG A 21 8.11 15.24 -5.70
N ARG A 22 8.79 16.33 -6.10
CA ARG A 22 9.10 16.68 -7.52
C ARG A 22 7.86 16.80 -8.39
N GLY A 23 6.79 17.43 -7.87
CA GLY A 23 5.56 17.73 -8.63
C GLY A 23 4.63 16.51 -8.87
N LYS A 24 4.83 15.41 -8.18
CA LYS A 24 3.94 14.23 -8.26
C LYS A 24 2.65 14.48 -7.46
N GLY A 25 1.75 15.36 -7.92
CA GLY A 25 0.48 15.63 -7.21
C GLY A 25 -0.49 16.53 -7.97
N ALA A 26 -1.72 16.66 -7.45
CA ALA A 26 -2.74 17.56 -7.97
C ALA A 26 -2.45 19.01 -7.56
N ASP A 27 -3.07 19.96 -8.27
CA ASP A 27 -3.00 21.38 -7.94
C ASP A 27 -3.77 21.64 -6.60
N VAL A 28 -3.00 22.12 -5.63
CA VAL A 28 -3.53 22.43 -4.28
C VAL A 28 -4.54 23.58 -4.34
N SER A 29 -4.37 24.53 -5.27
CA SER A 29 -5.24 25.69 -5.42
C SER A 29 -6.65 25.26 -5.79
N GLU A 30 -6.80 24.34 -6.74
CA GLU A 30 -8.10 23.83 -7.19
C GLU A 30 -8.85 23.12 -6.07
N VAL A 31 -8.15 22.37 -5.23
CA VAL A 31 -8.78 21.69 -4.07
C VAL A 31 -9.30 22.72 -3.05
N LEU A 32 -8.53 23.77 -2.76
CA LEU A 32 -8.93 24.81 -1.83
C LEU A 32 -10.13 25.62 -2.35
N GLU A 33 -10.15 25.97 -3.65
CA GLU A 33 -11.29 26.64 -4.28
C GLU A 33 -12.57 25.79 -4.23
N LEU A 34 -12.47 24.49 -4.49
CA LEU A 34 -13.62 23.60 -4.39
C LEU A 34 -14.09 23.44 -2.94
N ASP A 35 -13.17 23.36 -1.97
CA ASP A 35 -13.53 23.31 -0.55
C ASP A 35 -14.24 24.59 -0.10
N GLU A 36 -13.85 25.76 -0.59
CA GLU A 36 -14.52 27.03 -0.28
C GLU A 36 -15.93 27.05 -0.85
N LYS A 37 -16.11 26.76 -2.13
CA LYS A 37 -17.42 26.66 -2.78
C LYS A 37 -18.34 25.65 -2.08
N ARG A 38 -17.79 24.50 -1.74
CA ARG A 38 -18.49 23.45 -0.99
C ARG A 38 -19.02 23.95 0.35
N ARG A 39 -18.19 24.63 1.13
CA ARG A 39 -18.58 25.19 2.44
C ARG A 39 -19.65 26.27 2.33
N GLU A 40 -19.54 27.14 1.33
CA GLU A 40 -20.56 28.16 1.07
C GLU A 40 -21.92 27.53 0.75
N LEU A 41 -21.94 26.49 -0.11
CA LEU A 41 -23.17 25.79 -0.44
C LEU A 41 -23.76 25.06 0.76
N ILE A 42 -22.93 24.40 1.57
CA ILE A 42 -23.38 23.74 2.80
C ILE A 42 -24.05 24.77 3.73
N GLN A 43 -23.43 25.92 3.96
CA GLN A 43 -24.00 26.99 4.80
C GLN A 43 -25.35 27.51 4.26
N LYS A 44 -25.45 27.69 2.93
CA LYS A 44 -26.71 28.11 2.30
C LYS A 44 -27.81 27.06 2.49
N VAL A 45 -27.49 25.78 2.23
CA VAL A 45 -28.45 24.68 2.39
C VAL A 45 -28.90 24.53 3.86
N GLU A 46 -27.97 24.63 4.81
CA GLU A 46 -28.30 24.57 6.24
C GLU A 46 -29.20 25.72 6.67
N ALA A 47 -28.92 26.95 6.22
CA ALA A 47 -29.77 28.12 6.48
C ALA A 47 -31.19 27.95 5.90
N LEU A 48 -31.34 27.46 4.68
CA LEU A 48 -32.61 27.19 4.05
C LEU A 48 -33.37 26.05 4.76
N LYS A 49 -32.67 24.98 5.16
CA LYS A 49 -33.27 23.89 5.96
C LYS A 49 -33.77 24.38 7.31
N ALA A 50 -33.02 25.26 7.99
CA ALA A 50 -33.46 25.90 9.24
C ALA A 50 -34.69 26.77 9.02
N LYS A 51 -34.72 27.63 8.00
CA LYS A 51 -35.87 28.46 7.61
C LYS A 51 -37.09 27.61 7.32
N ARG A 52 -36.96 26.54 6.55
CA ARG A 52 -38.06 25.60 6.25
C ARG A 52 -38.61 24.94 7.52
N ASN A 53 -37.72 24.50 8.44
CA ASN A 53 -38.14 23.86 9.69
C ASN A 53 -38.90 24.85 10.60
N GLU A 54 -38.46 26.12 10.68
CA GLU A 54 -39.15 27.17 11.41
C GLU A 54 -40.55 27.46 10.82
N ALA A 55 -40.64 27.60 9.50
CA ALA A 55 -41.89 27.78 8.81
C ALA A 55 -42.85 26.58 9.00
N SER A 56 -42.30 25.35 8.94
CA SER A 56 -43.10 24.13 9.18
C SER A 56 -43.70 24.10 10.58
N ALA A 57 -42.98 24.59 11.60
CA ALA A 57 -43.51 24.68 12.97
C ALA A 57 -44.63 25.70 13.14
N LYS A 58 -44.67 26.74 12.30
CA LYS A 58 -45.74 27.79 12.33
C LYS A 58 -47.07 27.36 11.68
N VAL A 59 -47.02 26.49 10.65
CA VAL A 59 -48.22 26.04 9.90
C VAL A 59 -49.33 25.44 10.80
N PRO A 60 -49.05 24.52 11.74
CA PRO A 60 -50.06 23.97 12.63
C PRO A 60 -50.68 25.02 13.55
N MET A 61 -49.92 26.04 13.96
CA MET A 61 -50.38 27.12 14.82
C MET A 61 -51.37 28.03 14.09
N LEU A 62 -51.03 28.46 12.87
CA LEU A 62 -51.90 29.28 12.02
C LEU A 62 -53.23 28.56 11.72
N LYS A 63 -53.14 27.26 11.34
CA LYS A 63 -54.33 26.43 11.11
C LYS A 63 -55.23 26.31 12.35
N LYS A 64 -54.65 26.23 13.54
CA LYS A 64 -55.37 26.14 14.81
C LYS A 64 -56.05 27.48 15.17
N GLN A 65 -55.48 28.60 14.72
CA GLN A 65 -56.02 29.96 14.89
C GLN A 65 -57.04 30.36 13.82
N GLY A 66 -57.25 29.49 12.81
CA GLY A 66 -58.18 29.79 11.70
C GLY A 66 -57.58 30.74 10.65
N GLU A 67 -56.25 30.97 10.70
CA GLU A 67 -55.53 31.82 9.77
C GLU A 67 -55.11 31.07 8.49
N ASP A 68 -55.06 31.81 7.37
CA ASP A 68 -54.64 31.24 6.10
C ASP A 68 -53.10 31.00 6.07
N ALA A 69 -52.71 29.76 5.88
CA ALA A 69 -51.30 29.34 5.79
C ALA A 69 -50.84 29.18 4.34
N SER A 70 -51.61 29.58 3.34
CA SER A 70 -51.34 29.32 1.91
C SER A 70 -50.03 29.98 1.43
N GLU A 71 -49.78 31.23 1.82
CA GLU A 71 -48.52 31.92 1.47
C GLU A 71 -47.30 31.25 2.09
N LEU A 72 -47.39 30.84 3.36
CA LEU A 72 -46.31 30.15 4.06
C LEU A 72 -46.01 28.78 3.41
N LEU A 73 -47.07 28.06 3.01
CA LEU A 73 -46.93 26.78 2.30
C LEU A 73 -46.28 26.97 0.90
N ALA A 74 -46.66 28.03 0.18
CA ALA A 74 -46.05 28.37 -1.11
C ALA A 74 -44.58 28.78 -0.97
N GLU A 75 -44.20 29.51 0.10
CA GLU A 75 -42.82 29.84 0.41
C GLU A 75 -42.02 28.56 0.76
N MET A 76 -42.57 27.68 1.59
CA MET A 76 -41.95 26.42 1.95
C MET A 76 -41.66 25.53 0.72
N LYS A 77 -42.57 25.53 -0.26
CA LYS A 77 -42.38 24.80 -1.52
C LYS A 77 -41.21 25.39 -2.30
N ARG A 78 -41.13 26.71 -2.47
CA ARG A 78 -40.02 27.39 -3.14
C ARG A 78 -38.70 27.11 -2.46
N VAL A 79 -38.63 27.17 -1.12
CA VAL A 79 -37.43 26.84 -0.33
C VAL A 79 -37.05 25.36 -0.50
N ALA A 80 -38.01 24.45 -0.58
CA ALA A 80 -37.73 23.04 -0.81
C ALA A 80 -37.16 22.77 -2.21
N ASP A 81 -37.66 23.46 -3.23
CA ASP A 81 -37.14 23.35 -4.62
C ASP A 81 -35.72 23.93 -4.71
N GLU A 82 -35.44 25.06 -4.04
CA GLU A 82 -34.10 25.66 -3.96
C GLU A 82 -33.10 24.75 -3.23
N ILE A 83 -33.52 24.14 -2.10
CA ILE A 83 -32.67 23.14 -1.39
C ILE A 83 -32.32 21.99 -2.33
N LYS A 84 -33.27 21.47 -3.10
CA LYS A 84 -33.04 20.35 -4.02
C LYS A 84 -32.02 20.71 -5.12
N GLU A 85 -32.12 21.92 -5.66
CA GLU A 85 -31.17 22.41 -6.67
C GLU A 85 -29.76 22.55 -6.08
N LEU A 86 -29.64 23.17 -4.89
CA LEU A 86 -28.35 23.34 -4.21
C LEU A 86 -27.73 21.99 -3.76
N ASP A 87 -28.55 21.06 -3.25
CA ASP A 87 -28.11 19.71 -2.92
C ASP A 87 -27.57 18.98 -4.19
N GLY A 88 -28.16 19.19 -5.37
CA GLY A 88 -27.67 18.69 -6.65
C GLY A 88 -26.32 19.31 -7.05
N CYS A 89 -26.16 20.62 -6.91
CA CYS A 89 -24.89 21.31 -7.15
C CYS A 89 -23.81 20.84 -6.18
N LEU A 90 -24.16 20.67 -4.90
CA LEU A 90 -23.25 20.20 -3.87
C LEU A 90 -22.74 18.80 -4.18
N ALA A 91 -23.60 17.87 -4.60
CA ALA A 91 -23.21 16.52 -4.97
C ALA A 91 -22.16 16.51 -6.11
N GLY A 92 -22.33 17.36 -7.13
CA GLY A 92 -21.35 17.48 -8.22
C GLY A 92 -20.01 18.09 -7.79
N ILE A 93 -20.04 18.99 -6.79
CA ILE A 93 -18.80 19.53 -6.20
C ILE A 93 -18.14 18.50 -5.31
N ASP A 94 -18.88 17.76 -4.50
CA ASP A 94 -18.37 16.68 -3.64
C ASP A 94 -17.64 15.61 -4.47
N GLU A 95 -18.21 15.18 -5.58
CA GLU A 95 -17.60 14.20 -6.47
C GLU A 95 -16.23 14.69 -7.01
N LYS A 96 -16.19 15.91 -7.55
CA LYS A 96 -14.91 16.49 -8.06
C LYS A 96 -13.89 16.70 -6.94
N PHE A 97 -14.35 17.15 -5.80
CA PHE A 97 -13.49 17.39 -4.64
C PHE A 97 -12.85 16.09 -4.15
N ASP A 98 -13.64 15.00 -4.02
CA ASP A 98 -13.14 13.69 -3.63
C ASP A 98 -12.17 13.12 -4.67
N GLU A 99 -12.45 13.24 -5.97
CA GLU A 99 -11.53 12.84 -7.03
C GLU A 99 -10.17 13.56 -6.94
N LEU A 100 -10.16 14.87 -6.68
CA LEU A 100 -8.92 15.62 -6.55
C LEU A 100 -8.16 15.23 -5.29
N LEU A 101 -8.84 15.10 -4.14
CA LEU A 101 -8.20 14.65 -2.91
C LEU A 101 -7.58 13.26 -3.03
N LEU A 102 -8.20 12.36 -3.80
CA LEU A 102 -7.68 11.04 -4.08
C LEU A 102 -6.40 11.06 -4.94
N LYS A 103 -6.13 12.15 -5.68
CA LYS A 103 -4.93 12.32 -6.51
C LYS A 103 -3.76 13.00 -5.78
N ILE A 104 -3.98 13.49 -4.56
CA ILE A 104 -2.92 14.11 -3.76
C ILE A 104 -2.15 13.04 -3.00
N PRO A 105 -0.81 12.93 -3.15
CA PRO A 105 0.01 11.99 -2.38
C PRO A 105 0.12 12.40 -0.91
N ASN A 106 0.58 11.46 -0.09
CA ASN A 106 0.82 11.74 1.34
C ASN A 106 1.98 12.74 1.54
N ILE A 107 1.99 13.41 2.69
CA ILE A 107 3.05 14.34 3.09
C ILE A 107 4.23 13.53 3.63
N PRO A 108 5.47 13.74 3.12
CA PRO A 108 6.65 13.10 3.69
C PRO A 108 6.87 13.52 5.15
N HIS A 109 7.20 12.55 6.00
CA HIS A 109 7.59 12.84 7.38
C HIS A 109 8.91 13.64 7.41
N GLN A 110 9.06 14.52 8.39
CA GLN A 110 10.23 15.43 8.50
C GLN A 110 11.60 14.74 8.58
N SER A 111 11.66 13.45 8.95
CA SER A 111 12.89 12.66 9.00
C SER A 111 13.31 12.03 7.67
N VAL A 112 12.47 12.17 6.63
CA VAL A 112 12.75 11.68 5.28
C VAL A 112 13.81 12.58 4.63
N PRO A 113 14.89 12.02 4.05
CA PRO A 113 15.90 12.82 3.36
C PRO A 113 15.30 13.49 2.12
N ASP A 114 15.63 14.77 1.89
CA ASP A 114 15.27 15.42 0.62
C ASP A 114 16.15 14.88 -0.50
N GLY A 115 15.54 14.55 -1.64
CA GLY A 115 16.24 13.96 -2.77
C GLY A 115 15.34 13.85 -4.00
N ALA A 116 15.95 13.64 -5.17
CA ALA A 116 15.25 13.58 -6.46
C ALA A 116 14.81 12.15 -6.83
N ASP A 117 15.62 11.17 -6.52
CA ASP A 117 15.44 9.77 -6.94
C ASP A 117 16.11 8.78 -5.94
N ASP A 118 16.23 7.52 -6.36
CA ASP A 118 16.84 6.42 -5.61
C ASP A 118 18.31 6.65 -5.22
N LYS A 119 19.03 7.50 -5.94
CA LYS A 119 20.46 7.80 -5.65
C LYS A 119 20.62 8.66 -4.40
N ASP A 120 19.55 9.39 -4.04
CA ASP A 120 19.51 10.23 -2.84
C ASP A 120 18.99 9.46 -1.60
N ASN A 121 18.69 8.18 -1.74
CA ASN A 121 18.28 7.32 -0.63
C ASN A 121 19.42 7.18 0.38
N ARG A 122 19.10 7.34 1.67
CA ARG A 122 20.10 7.30 2.72
C ARG A 122 20.29 5.88 3.26
N GLU A 123 21.47 5.29 3.05
CA GLU A 123 21.85 4.02 3.69
C GLU A 123 21.90 4.20 5.22
N LEU A 124 21.18 3.35 5.95
CA LEU A 124 21.10 3.38 7.39
C LEU A 124 22.04 2.33 8.04
N ARG A 125 22.06 1.14 7.46
CA ARG A 125 22.87 0.02 7.94
C ARG A 125 23.09 -1.02 6.85
N ARG A 126 24.12 -1.81 7.04
CA ARG A 126 24.46 -2.95 6.20
C ARG A 126 24.71 -4.16 7.08
N VAL A 127 24.20 -5.32 6.66
CA VAL A 127 24.30 -6.59 7.40
C VAL A 127 24.86 -7.67 6.48
N GLY A 128 25.84 -8.41 6.98
CA GLY A 128 26.58 -9.40 6.21
C GLY A 128 27.55 -8.77 5.20
N ALA A 129 28.41 -9.59 4.63
CA ALA A 129 29.33 -9.19 3.59
C ALA A 129 29.06 -10.00 2.31
N PRO A 130 29.11 -9.37 1.11
CA PRO A 130 29.05 -10.09 -0.15
C PRO A 130 30.06 -11.22 -0.19
N ARG A 131 29.63 -12.42 -0.61
CA ARG A 131 30.51 -13.55 -0.80
C ARG A 131 31.50 -13.26 -1.93
N THR A 132 32.76 -13.55 -1.70
CA THR A 132 33.79 -13.57 -2.74
C THR A 132 33.83 -14.97 -3.38
N PHE A 133 33.74 -15.00 -4.71
CA PHE A 133 33.84 -16.25 -5.49
C PHE A 133 35.22 -16.38 -6.07
N ASP A 134 35.73 -17.61 -6.12
CA ASP A 134 36.98 -18.00 -6.83
C ASP A 134 36.70 -18.43 -8.29
N PHE A 135 35.47 -18.30 -8.72
CA PHE A 135 34.96 -18.53 -10.08
C PHE A 135 34.03 -17.38 -10.50
N GLU A 136 33.70 -17.28 -11.78
CA GLU A 136 32.75 -16.28 -12.28
C GLU A 136 31.33 -16.67 -11.90
N PRO A 137 30.62 -15.87 -11.05
CA PRO A 137 29.27 -16.20 -10.61
C PRO A 137 28.28 -16.01 -11.74
N LYS A 138 27.39 -16.99 -11.91
CA LYS A 138 26.29 -16.95 -12.90
C LYS A 138 25.10 -16.20 -12.33
N ALA A 139 24.28 -15.65 -13.22
CA ALA A 139 23.01 -15.05 -12.86
C ALA A 139 21.96 -16.14 -12.55
N HIS A 140 20.99 -15.81 -11.68
CA HIS A 140 19.97 -16.75 -11.20
C HIS A 140 19.16 -17.42 -12.32
N TRP A 141 18.95 -16.75 -13.46
CA TRP A 141 18.26 -17.36 -14.60
C TRP A 141 19.10 -18.45 -15.29
N ASP A 142 20.40 -18.24 -15.45
CA ASP A 142 21.29 -19.24 -16.05
C ASP A 142 21.48 -20.45 -15.10
N ILE A 143 21.55 -20.22 -13.78
CA ILE A 143 21.56 -21.28 -12.78
C ILE A 143 20.26 -22.07 -12.81
N GLY A 144 19.13 -21.36 -12.78
CA GLY A 144 17.81 -21.97 -12.71
C GLY A 144 17.43 -22.78 -13.97
N GLU A 145 17.81 -22.31 -15.15
CA GLU A 145 17.67 -23.06 -16.41
C GLU A 145 18.62 -24.26 -16.47
N GLY A 146 19.89 -24.06 -16.07
CA GLY A 146 20.88 -25.13 -16.05
C GLY A 146 20.53 -26.29 -15.11
N LEU A 147 19.91 -26.01 -13.97
CA LEU A 147 19.42 -27.00 -13.02
C LEU A 147 17.98 -27.49 -13.34
N ASN A 148 17.38 -27.00 -14.42
CA ASN A 148 15.99 -27.31 -14.84
C ASN A 148 14.95 -27.03 -13.73
N ILE A 149 15.17 -26.00 -12.93
CA ILE A 149 14.27 -25.58 -11.85
C ILE A 149 13.47 -24.32 -12.15
N LEU A 150 13.89 -23.53 -13.15
CA LEU A 150 13.18 -22.38 -13.71
C LEU A 150 12.96 -22.62 -15.22
N ASP A 151 11.73 -22.40 -15.72
CA ASP A 151 11.35 -22.60 -17.11
C ASP A 151 10.62 -21.38 -17.66
N PHE A 152 11.38 -20.43 -18.17
CA PHE A 152 10.85 -19.21 -18.78
C PHE A 152 10.23 -19.47 -20.16
N ALA A 153 10.76 -20.46 -20.89
CA ALA A 153 10.26 -20.81 -22.23
C ALA A 153 8.83 -21.36 -22.17
N SER A 154 8.53 -22.27 -21.23
CA SER A 154 7.17 -22.78 -21.01
C SER A 154 6.23 -21.69 -20.49
N ALA A 155 6.70 -20.81 -19.58
CA ALA A 155 5.92 -19.68 -19.12
C ALA A 155 5.53 -18.74 -20.29
N GLY A 156 6.47 -18.49 -21.20
CA GLY A 156 6.24 -17.73 -22.44
C GLY A 156 5.13 -18.31 -23.33
N LYS A 157 5.03 -19.65 -23.43
CA LYS A 157 3.95 -20.33 -24.16
C LYS A 157 2.59 -20.21 -23.47
N ILE A 158 2.59 -20.25 -22.13
CA ILE A 158 1.35 -20.24 -21.34
C ILE A 158 0.74 -18.84 -21.29
N THR A 159 1.56 -17.81 -21.04
CA THR A 159 1.06 -16.47 -20.70
C THR A 159 1.80 -15.34 -21.44
N GLY A 160 3.09 -15.50 -21.73
CA GLY A 160 3.94 -14.46 -22.32
C GLY A 160 5.20 -14.19 -21.51
N ALA A 161 5.88 -13.08 -21.82
CA ALA A 161 7.09 -12.65 -21.11
C ALA A 161 6.80 -12.25 -19.67
N ARG A 162 7.84 -12.23 -18.82
CA ARG A 162 7.79 -11.83 -17.40
C ARG A 162 6.89 -12.72 -16.53
N PHE A 163 6.76 -14.00 -16.89
CA PHE A 163 6.21 -15.07 -16.08
C PHE A 163 7.23 -16.19 -15.93
N THR A 164 7.12 -17.00 -14.89
CA THR A 164 8.03 -18.10 -14.61
C THR A 164 7.27 -19.35 -14.23
N VAL A 165 7.69 -20.48 -14.77
CA VAL A 165 7.29 -21.81 -14.29
C VAL A 165 8.43 -22.34 -13.42
N TYR A 166 8.14 -22.62 -12.17
CA TYR A 166 9.05 -23.29 -11.25
C TYR A 166 8.86 -24.80 -11.36
N ARG A 167 9.96 -25.57 -11.39
CA ARG A 167 9.92 -27.03 -11.57
C ARG A 167 10.69 -27.75 -10.45
N GLY A 168 10.24 -28.92 -10.07
CA GLY A 168 10.95 -29.84 -9.17
C GLY A 168 11.43 -29.14 -7.86
N LEU A 169 12.77 -29.12 -7.67
CA LEU A 169 13.37 -28.47 -6.50
C LEU A 169 13.17 -26.94 -6.51
N GLY A 170 13.02 -26.30 -7.67
CA GLY A 170 12.68 -24.88 -7.73
C GLY A 170 11.30 -24.58 -7.16
N ALA A 171 10.28 -25.36 -7.52
CA ALA A 171 8.95 -25.22 -6.94
C ALA A 171 8.93 -25.54 -5.43
N ARG A 172 9.77 -26.49 -5.01
CA ARG A 172 9.95 -26.78 -3.58
C ARG A 172 10.64 -25.64 -2.85
N LEU A 173 11.66 -25.00 -3.45
CA LEU A 173 12.36 -23.85 -2.88
C LEU A 173 11.42 -22.66 -2.68
N GLU A 174 10.60 -22.34 -3.71
CA GLU A 174 9.56 -21.31 -3.62
C GLU A 174 8.62 -21.53 -2.42
N ARG A 175 8.09 -22.75 -2.29
CA ARG A 175 7.21 -23.12 -1.19
C ARG A 175 7.94 -23.17 0.16
N ALA A 176 9.20 -23.59 0.19
CA ALA A 176 10.02 -23.63 1.40
C ALA A 176 10.23 -22.23 1.97
N ILE A 177 10.52 -21.25 1.10
CA ILE A 177 10.68 -19.85 1.47
C ILE A 177 9.35 -19.28 2.00
N ILE A 178 8.23 -19.56 1.33
CA ILE A 178 6.89 -19.12 1.79
C ILE A 178 6.62 -19.65 3.20
N SER A 179 6.80 -20.95 3.44
CA SER A 179 6.57 -21.57 4.74
C SER A 179 7.49 -21.01 5.82
N TYR A 180 8.78 -20.87 5.52
CA TYR A 180 9.76 -20.31 6.45
C TYR A 180 9.42 -18.87 6.84
N PHE A 181 8.97 -18.03 5.89
CA PHE A 181 8.59 -16.65 6.18
C PHE A 181 7.33 -16.57 7.05
N LEU A 182 6.29 -17.33 6.71
CA LEU A 182 5.05 -17.37 7.49
C LEU A 182 5.30 -17.87 8.91
N ASP A 183 6.06 -18.98 9.07
CA ASP A 183 6.39 -19.53 10.39
C ASP A 183 7.17 -18.49 11.23
N THR A 184 8.20 -17.86 10.64
CA THR A 184 9.02 -16.85 11.32
C THR A 184 8.17 -15.65 11.78
N HIS A 185 7.24 -15.17 10.95
CA HIS A 185 6.41 -14.02 11.30
C HIS A 185 5.33 -14.39 12.33
N THR A 186 4.72 -15.57 12.23
CA THR A 186 3.72 -16.04 13.22
C THR A 186 4.35 -16.28 14.58
N GLU A 187 5.55 -16.86 14.65
CA GLU A 187 6.35 -16.97 15.87
C GLU A 187 6.69 -15.61 16.48
N ASN A 188 6.78 -14.56 15.66
CA ASN A 188 7.01 -13.19 16.10
C ASN A 188 5.71 -12.41 16.39
N GLY A 189 4.60 -13.12 16.56
CA GLY A 189 3.31 -12.61 17.02
C GLY A 189 2.45 -11.94 15.94
N TYR A 190 2.68 -12.27 14.66
CA TYR A 190 1.74 -11.93 13.60
C TYR A 190 0.65 -12.99 13.49
N THR A 191 -0.56 -12.55 13.19
CA THR A 191 -1.66 -13.47 12.81
C THR A 191 -1.59 -13.69 11.29
N GLU A 192 -1.52 -14.96 10.88
CA GLU A 192 -1.54 -15.33 9.47
C GLU A 192 -2.94 -15.15 8.88
N ILE A 193 -3.02 -14.51 7.71
CA ILE A 193 -4.24 -14.28 6.94
C ILE A 193 -4.07 -14.85 5.54
N LEU A 194 -5.04 -15.64 5.07
CA LEU A 194 -5.13 -16.06 3.67
C LEU A 194 -6.28 -15.31 2.99
N PRO A 195 -6.01 -14.18 2.32
CA PRO A 195 -7.04 -13.34 1.76
C PRO A 195 -7.45 -13.74 0.35
N PRO A 196 -8.61 -13.28 -0.16
CA PRO A 196 -8.94 -13.34 -1.58
C PRO A 196 -7.92 -12.58 -2.44
N TYR A 197 -7.61 -13.08 -3.65
CA TYR A 197 -6.70 -12.43 -4.62
C TYR A 197 -7.44 -11.53 -5.61
N MET A 198 -8.75 -11.51 -5.58
CA MET A 198 -9.61 -10.53 -6.26
C MET A 198 -10.29 -9.63 -5.26
N VAL A 199 -10.26 -8.31 -5.50
CA VAL A 199 -10.85 -7.31 -4.63
C VAL A 199 -11.69 -6.33 -5.42
N ASN A 200 -12.64 -5.66 -4.76
CA ASN A 200 -13.44 -4.61 -5.38
C ASN A 200 -12.69 -3.26 -5.43
N ARG A 201 -13.23 -2.32 -6.22
CA ARG A 201 -12.69 -0.96 -6.37
C ARG A 201 -12.51 -0.24 -5.04
N ALA A 202 -13.46 -0.39 -4.12
CA ALA A 202 -13.37 0.27 -2.81
C ALA A 202 -12.14 -0.18 -2.01
N SER A 203 -11.75 -1.46 -2.09
CA SER A 203 -10.55 -1.98 -1.45
C SER A 203 -9.28 -1.42 -2.10
N MET A 204 -9.22 -1.34 -3.44
CA MET A 204 -8.11 -0.72 -4.17
C MET A 204 -7.97 0.78 -3.84
N THR A 205 -9.09 1.49 -3.69
CA THR A 205 -9.10 2.90 -3.31
C THR A 205 -8.66 3.10 -1.86
N GLY A 206 -9.08 2.21 -0.96
CA GLY A 206 -8.77 2.26 0.48
C GLY A 206 -7.27 2.29 0.77
N THR A 207 -6.48 1.51 0.05
CA THR A 207 -5.01 1.46 0.20
C THR A 207 -4.26 2.44 -0.72
N GLY A 208 -4.97 3.18 -1.60
CA GLY A 208 -4.36 4.19 -2.47
C GLY A 208 -3.82 3.67 -3.79
N GLN A 209 -4.17 2.43 -4.17
CA GLN A 209 -3.86 1.91 -5.51
C GLN A 209 -4.66 2.67 -6.58
N LEU A 210 -5.94 2.89 -6.34
CA LEU A 210 -6.79 3.69 -7.19
C LEU A 210 -7.01 5.10 -6.63
N PRO A 211 -7.19 6.10 -7.50
CA PRO A 211 -7.17 6.04 -8.97
C PRO A 211 -5.77 6.03 -9.61
N LYS A 212 -4.71 6.31 -8.83
CA LYS A 212 -3.36 6.63 -9.31
C LYS A 212 -2.74 5.55 -10.21
N PHE A 213 -2.90 4.27 -9.88
CA PHE A 213 -2.25 3.13 -10.53
C PHE A 213 -3.22 2.25 -11.31
N GLU A 214 -4.33 2.82 -11.84
CA GLU A 214 -5.33 2.03 -12.57
C GLU A 214 -4.73 1.33 -13.80
N GLU A 215 -3.79 1.97 -14.50
CA GLU A 215 -3.10 1.39 -15.66
C GLU A 215 -2.12 0.25 -15.30
N ASP A 216 -1.64 0.22 -14.05
CA ASP A 216 -0.75 -0.82 -13.52
C ASP A 216 -1.52 -2.03 -12.95
N THR A 217 -2.86 -2.01 -12.98
CA THR A 217 -3.69 -3.08 -12.41
C THR A 217 -4.25 -4.01 -13.47
N PHE A 218 -4.46 -5.29 -13.12
CA PHE A 218 -5.26 -6.21 -13.91
C PHE A 218 -6.72 -6.15 -13.46
N LYS A 219 -7.58 -5.58 -14.29
CA LYS A 219 -9.03 -5.51 -14.08
C LYS A 219 -9.71 -6.72 -14.69
N VAL A 220 -10.68 -7.32 -13.98
CA VAL A 220 -11.49 -8.44 -14.48
C VAL A 220 -12.60 -7.87 -15.38
N ALA A 221 -12.58 -8.27 -16.64
CA ALA A 221 -13.54 -7.78 -17.64
C ALA A 221 -15.00 -8.06 -17.24
N GLY A 222 -15.88 -7.08 -17.47
CA GLY A 222 -17.31 -7.20 -17.15
C GLY A 222 -17.66 -7.08 -15.65
N THR A 223 -16.68 -6.77 -14.82
CA THR A 223 -16.85 -6.61 -13.37
C THR A 223 -16.15 -5.34 -12.85
N ASP A 224 -16.35 -5.03 -11.57
CA ASP A 224 -15.55 -4.02 -10.87
C ASP A 224 -14.54 -4.67 -9.90
N TYR A 225 -14.00 -5.83 -10.29
CA TYR A 225 -12.95 -6.54 -9.56
C TYR A 225 -11.58 -6.35 -10.21
N PHE A 226 -10.56 -6.43 -9.34
CA PHE A 226 -9.15 -6.31 -9.70
C PHE A 226 -8.36 -7.47 -9.09
N LEU A 227 -7.35 -7.97 -9.80
CA LEU A 227 -6.34 -8.84 -9.20
C LEU A 227 -5.43 -7.98 -8.31
N ILE A 228 -5.10 -8.47 -7.12
CA ILE A 228 -4.33 -7.70 -6.14
C ILE A 228 -2.88 -7.51 -6.58
N PRO A 229 -2.31 -6.30 -6.46
CA PRO A 229 -0.88 -6.07 -6.67
C PRO A 229 -0.03 -6.43 -5.45
N THR A 230 -0.67 -6.65 -4.29
CA THR A 230 -0.07 -6.97 -2.99
C THR A 230 -1.18 -7.41 -2.02
N ALA A 231 -0.85 -8.29 -1.06
CA ALA A 231 -1.79 -8.68 0.01
C ALA A 231 -2.13 -7.51 0.95
N GLU A 232 -1.35 -6.43 0.94
CA GLU A 232 -1.70 -5.19 1.65
C GLU A 232 -3.16 -4.77 1.38
N VAL A 233 -3.59 -4.87 0.11
CA VAL A 233 -4.93 -4.41 -0.28
C VAL A 233 -6.04 -5.15 0.46
N PRO A 234 -6.18 -6.48 0.37
CA PRO A 234 -7.23 -7.18 1.08
C PRO A 234 -7.04 -7.14 2.61
N VAL A 235 -5.80 -7.26 3.11
CA VAL A 235 -5.54 -7.33 4.56
C VAL A 235 -5.83 -6.00 5.25
N THR A 236 -5.42 -4.88 4.69
CA THR A 236 -5.77 -3.56 5.25
C THR A 236 -7.29 -3.33 5.25
N ASN A 237 -7.99 -3.81 4.22
CA ASN A 237 -9.43 -3.64 4.10
C ASN A 237 -10.26 -4.60 4.97
N LEU A 238 -9.65 -5.52 5.72
CA LEU A 238 -10.36 -6.32 6.73
C LEU A 238 -11.07 -5.42 7.76
N HIS A 239 -10.45 -4.28 8.09
CA HIS A 239 -10.99 -3.31 9.03
C HIS A 239 -11.66 -2.09 8.37
N ARG A 240 -11.97 -2.16 7.07
CA ARG A 240 -12.62 -1.04 6.37
C ARG A 240 -13.99 -0.71 6.98
N GLY A 241 -14.14 0.52 7.47
CA GLY A 241 -15.36 1.01 8.11
C GLY A 241 -15.45 0.71 9.60
N ASP A 242 -14.51 -0.06 10.15
CA ASP A 242 -14.55 -0.49 11.54
C ASP A 242 -14.08 0.60 12.53
N ILE A 243 -14.47 0.41 13.79
CA ILE A 243 -13.93 1.10 14.95
C ILE A 243 -13.32 0.06 15.86
N ILE A 244 -12.00 -0.03 15.84
CA ILE A 244 -11.20 -1.00 16.60
C ILE A 244 -11.13 -0.57 18.07
N GLU A 245 -11.15 -1.52 19.01
CA GLU A 245 -10.88 -1.22 20.41
C GLU A 245 -9.40 -0.91 20.62
N GLY A 246 -9.09 0.19 21.30
CA GLY A 246 -7.71 0.65 21.48
C GLY A 246 -6.80 -0.33 22.22
N SER A 247 -7.38 -1.26 23.01
CA SER A 247 -6.63 -2.33 23.67
C SER A 247 -6.11 -3.42 22.72
N GLU A 248 -6.66 -3.52 21.51
CA GLU A 248 -6.22 -4.48 20.50
C GLU A 248 -5.00 -4.00 19.71
N LEU A 249 -4.69 -2.69 19.76
CA LEU A 249 -3.57 -2.11 19.01
C LEU A 249 -2.24 -2.29 19.75
N PRO A 250 -1.13 -2.62 19.04
CA PRO A 250 -1.07 -2.78 17.60
C PRO A 250 -1.58 -4.15 17.11
N ILE A 251 -2.38 -4.16 16.04
CA ILE A 251 -2.75 -5.39 15.33
C ILE A 251 -1.67 -5.69 14.29
N LYS A 252 -1.26 -6.96 14.18
CA LYS A 252 -0.20 -7.43 13.27
C LYS A 252 -0.68 -8.61 12.45
N TYR A 253 -0.69 -8.48 11.13
CA TYR A 253 -1.07 -9.53 10.19
C TYR A 253 0.09 -9.85 9.24
N CYS A 254 0.29 -11.14 8.93
CA CYS A 254 1.11 -11.58 7.81
C CYS A 254 0.25 -12.37 6.81
N ALA A 255 0.52 -12.21 5.52
CA ALA A 255 -0.29 -12.83 4.48
C ALA A 255 0.54 -13.23 3.27
N TYR A 256 0.49 -14.50 2.90
CA TYR A 256 0.98 -14.96 1.60
C TYR A 256 -0.05 -14.65 0.51
N SER A 257 0.41 -14.17 -0.64
CA SER A 257 -0.40 -14.09 -1.84
C SER A 257 0.43 -14.13 -3.12
N ALA A 258 -0.21 -14.54 -4.22
CA ALA A 258 0.19 -14.11 -5.55
C ALA A 258 -0.13 -12.61 -5.70
N CYS A 259 0.77 -11.88 -6.36
CA CYS A 259 0.66 -10.46 -6.65
C CYS A 259 0.70 -10.26 -8.17
N PHE A 260 -0.11 -9.34 -8.68
CA PHE A 260 -0.28 -9.11 -10.11
C PHE A 260 -0.04 -7.64 -10.45
N ARG A 261 0.92 -7.37 -11.35
CA ARG A 261 1.26 -6.00 -11.79
C ARG A 261 1.46 -5.97 -13.31
N SER A 262 0.81 -5.03 -14.00
CA SER A 262 0.96 -4.88 -15.45
C SER A 262 2.31 -4.25 -15.83
N GLU A 263 3.02 -3.65 -14.86
CA GLU A 263 4.35 -3.06 -15.07
C GLU A 263 4.38 -2.07 -16.26
N ALA A 264 3.33 -1.29 -16.44
CA ALA A 264 3.12 -0.42 -17.60
C ALA A 264 4.26 0.61 -17.80
N GLY A 265 4.85 1.10 -16.71
CA GLY A 265 5.93 2.09 -16.72
C GLY A 265 7.36 1.50 -16.78
N SER A 266 7.53 0.16 -16.85
CA SER A 266 8.84 -0.50 -16.66
C SER A 266 9.43 -1.11 -17.95
N ALA A 267 9.07 -0.59 -19.12
CA ALA A 267 9.56 -1.12 -20.40
C ALA A 267 11.11 -1.14 -20.46
N GLY A 268 11.68 -2.31 -20.75
CA GLY A 268 13.14 -2.48 -20.92
C GLY A 268 13.97 -2.63 -19.65
N ARG A 269 13.37 -2.55 -18.44
CA ARG A 269 14.10 -2.74 -17.17
C ARG A 269 13.93 -4.17 -16.66
N ASP A 270 15.03 -4.82 -16.24
CA ASP A 270 15.05 -6.14 -15.58
C ASP A 270 14.10 -7.17 -16.23
N THR A 271 14.13 -7.26 -17.56
CA THR A 271 13.19 -8.06 -18.36
C THR A 271 13.49 -9.55 -18.30
N ARG A 272 14.65 -9.97 -17.75
CA ARG A 272 15.07 -11.36 -17.66
C ARG A 272 15.10 -11.81 -16.19
N GLY A 273 14.78 -13.07 -15.92
CA GLY A 273 14.81 -13.67 -14.60
C GLY A 273 13.63 -13.30 -13.69
N LEU A 274 13.85 -13.30 -12.37
CA LEU A 274 12.83 -13.25 -11.33
C LEU A 274 12.61 -11.84 -10.72
N ILE A 275 13.38 -10.83 -11.14
CA ILE A 275 13.40 -9.53 -10.44
C ILE A 275 12.12 -8.72 -10.71
N ARG A 276 11.60 -8.76 -11.96
CA ARG A 276 10.44 -7.96 -12.36
C ARG A 276 9.47 -8.80 -13.19
N GLN A 277 8.41 -9.25 -12.55
CA GLN A 277 7.42 -10.16 -13.12
C GLN A 277 6.00 -9.59 -13.03
N HIS A 278 5.12 -9.98 -13.97
CA HIS A 278 3.69 -9.64 -13.96
C HIS A 278 2.94 -10.40 -12.85
N GLN A 279 3.41 -11.60 -12.53
CA GLN A 279 2.92 -12.40 -11.40
C GLN A 279 4.10 -12.85 -10.56
N PHE A 280 4.05 -12.59 -9.27
CA PHE A 280 5.05 -13.03 -8.30
C PHE A 280 4.41 -13.32 -6.94
N ASN A 281 5.10 -14.07 -6.09
CA ASN A 281 4.65 -14.39 -4.75
C ASN A 281 5.31 -13.49 -3.71
N LYS A 282 4.55 -13.14 -2.67
CA LYS A 282 5.03 -12.30 -1.56
C LYS A 282 4.35 -12.70 -0.26
N VAL A 283 5.10 -12.69 0.83
CA VAL A 283 4.55 -12.59 2.17
C VAL A 283 4.51 -11.10 2.52
N GLU A 284 3.35 -10.61 2.90
CA GLU A 284 3.11 -9.21 3.26
C GLU A 284 2.87 -9.10 4.75
N LEU A 285 3.42 -8.07 5.37
CA LEU A 285 3.17 -7.67 6.76
C LEU A 285 2.31 -6.42 6.76
N VAL A 286 1.25 -6.41 7.57
CA VAL A 286 0.38 -5.24 7.75
C VAL A 286 0.20 -4.99 9.24
N LYS A 287 0.36 -3.73 9.66
CA LYS A 287 0.08 -3.32 11.04
C LYS A 287 -0.93 -2.18 11.09
N PHE A 288 -1.73 -2.20 12.16
CA PHE A 288 -2.57 -1.08 12.57
C PHE A 288 -2.06 -0.61 13.92
N ALA A 289 -1.72 0.66 14.03
CA ALA A 289 -1.10 1.21 15.22
C ALA A 289 -1.79 2.50 15.68
N ARG A 290 -1.60 2.87 16.93
CA ARG A 290 -1.94 4.21 17.40
C ARG A 290 -1.01 5.22 16.72
N PRO A 291 -1.48 6.47 16.47
CA PRO A 291 -0.65 7.50 15.86
C PRO A 291 0.70 7.71 16.55
N GLU A 292 0.70 7.75 17.86
CA GLU A 292 1.90 7.98 18.69
C GLU A 292 2.93 6.86 18.61
N ASP A 293 2.49 5.60 18.38
CA ASP A 293 3.35 4.41 18.36
C ASP A 293 3.83 4.03 16.95
N SER A 294 3.27 4.64 15.90
CA SER A 294 3.38 4.13 14.52
C SER A 294 4.80 4.16 13.95
N TYR A 295 5.64 5.10 14.36
CA TYR A 295 7.03 5.14 13.90
C TYR A 295 7.91 4.10 14.62
N ASP A 296 7.66 3.81 15.89
CA ASP A 296 8.29 2.69 16.60
C ASP A 296 7.83 1.35 15.98
N GLU A 297 6.58 1.26 15.58
CA GLU A 297 6.05 0.08 14.88
C GLU A 297 6.63 -0.07 13.45
N LEU A 298 7.04 1.02 12.77
CA LEU A 298 7.78 0.95 11.52
C LEU A 298 9.18 0.36 11.72
N GLU A 299 9.91 0.78 12.77
CA GLU A 299 11.22 0.21 13.09
C GLU A 299 11.13 -1.30 13.39
N LYS A 300 10.13 -1.71 14.19
CA LYS A 300 9.87 -3.12 14.49
C LYS A 300 9.49 -3.92 13.24
N LEU A 301 8.62 -3.37 12.39
CA LEU A 301 8.20 -4.01 11.14
C LEU A 301 9.38 -4.22 10.19
N THR A 302 10.27 -3.23 10.09
CA THR A 302 11.49 -3.33 9.30
C THR A 302 12.42 -4.41 9.87
N ALA A 303 12.60 -4.47 11.19
CA ALA A 303 13.38 -5.50 11.86
C ALA A 303 12.78 -6.92 11.66
N ASP A 304 11.45 -7.02 11.61
CA ASP A 304 10.76 -8.29 11.32
C ASP A 304 11.04 -8.78 9.90
N ALA A 305 11.07 -7.86 8.91
CA ALA A 305 11.44 -8.18 7.53
C ALA A 305 12.95 -8.52 7.39
N GLU A 306 13.84 -7.85 8.15
CA GLU A 306 15.26 -8.18 8.18
C GLU A 306 15.54 -9.56 8.77
N ARG A 307 14.73 -10.00 9.74
CA ARG A 307 14.89 -11.27 10.45
C ARG A 307 14.93 -12.47 9.50
N VAL A 308 14.04 -12.50 8.50
CA VAL A 308 13.99 -13.62 7.55
C VAL A 308 15.20 -13.64 6.62
N LEU A 309 15.74 -12.49 6.23
CA LEU A 309 16.94 -12.40 5.41
C LEU A 309 18.21 -12.78 6.22
N SER A 310 18.28 -12.32 7.46
CA SER A 310 19.37 -12.69 8.38
C SER A 310 19.37 -14.19 8.65
N GLY A 311 18.22 -14.82 8.86
CA GLY A 311 18.10 -16.27 9.04
C GLY A 311 18.48 -17.07 7.79
N LEU A 312 18.35 -16.47 6.59
CA LEU A 312 18.83 -17.04 5.34
C LEU A 312 20.34 -16.78 5.09
N GLY A 313 21.01 -15.98 5.92
CA GLY A 313 22.41 -15.61 5.75
C GLY A 313 22.70 -14.78 4.48
N LEU A 314 21.70 -14.10 3.95
CA LEU A 314 21.85 -13.24 2.78
C LEU A 314 22.38 -11.86 3.17
N PRO A 315 23.41 -11.32 2.49
CA PRO A 315 23.86 -9.95 2.73
C PRO A 315 22.84 -8.93 2.23
N TYR A 316 22.54 -7.93 3.06
CA TYR A 316 21.58 -6.88 2.70
C TYR A 316 21.98 -5.53 3.29
N ARG A 317 21.34 -4.47 2.81
CA ARG A 317 21.38 -3.15 3.41
C ARG A 317 19.95 -2.58 3.59
N VAL A 318 19.82 -1.64 4.49
CA VAL A 318 18.55 -0.88 4.71
C VAL A 318 18.80 0.56 4.33
N VAL A 319 17.92 1.11 3.49
CA VAL A 319 17.93 2.50 3.05
C VAL A 319 16.64 3.20 3.43
N CYS A 320 16.72 4.49 3.79
CA CYS A 320 15.55 5.35 3.91
C CYS A 320 15.34 6.06 2.58
N LEU A 321 14.16 5.89 1.98
CA LEU A 321 13.83 6.53 0.71
C LEU A 321 13.83 8.04 0.83
N SER A 322 14.29 8.73 -0.22
CA SER A 322 14.23 10.18 -0.38
C SER A 322 12.82 10.65 -0.74
N THR A 323 12.55 11.94 -0.57
CA THR A 323 11.23 12.53 -0.88
C THR A 323 10.78 12.30 -2.33
N GLY A 324 11.72 12.26 -3.28
CA GLY A 324 11.43 12.03 -4.70
C GLY A 324 11.18 10.56 -5.05
N ASP A 325 11.67 9.63 -4.22
CA ASP A 325 11.52 8.18 -4.42
C ASP A 325 10.34 7.58 -3.63
N LEU A 326 9.82 8.30 -2.63
CA LEU A 326 8.68 7.85 -1.84
C LEU A 326 7.47 7.45 -2.69
N GLY A 327 6.87 6.31 -2.36
CA GLY A 327 5.59 5.87 -2.88
C GLY A 327 4.46 6.85 -2.60
N PHE A 328 3.41 6.84 -3.43
CA PHE A 328 2.31 7.80 -3.40
C PHE A 328 1.63 7.93 -2.02
N SER A 329 1.36 6.81 -1.36
CA SER A 329 0.64 6.78 -0.07
C SER A 329 1.54 6.92 1.14
N SER A 330 2.86 6.75 0.99
CA SER A 330 3.81 6.66 2.12
C SER A 330 4.18 8.02 2.68
N ALA A 331 4.24 8.13 4.01
CA ALA A 331 4.85 9.25 4.72
C ALA A 331 6.35 9.00 4.96
N LYS A 332 6.75 7.74 5.19
CA LYS A 332 8.14 7.30 5.33
C LYS A 332 8.26 5.84 4.91
N THR A 333 9.35 5.52 4.22
CA THR A 333 9.63 4.16 3.75
C THR A 333 11.09 3.80 3.99
N TYR A 334 11.29 2.57 4.44
CA TYR A 334 12.59 1.89 4.43
C TYR A 334 12.55 0.77 3.41
N ASP A 335 13.51 0.75 2.48
CA ASP A 335 13.75 -0.39 1.61
C ASP A 335 14.87 -1.25 2.18
N ILE A 336 14.67 -2.56 2.10
CA ILE A 336 15.73 -3.55 2.34
C ILE A 336 16.16 -4.05 0.98
N GLU A 337 17.44 -3.98 0.72
CA GLU A 337 18.04 -4.39 -0.55
C GLU A 337 19.02 -5.52 -0.32
N VAL A 338 18.87 -6.64 -1.05
CA VAL A 338 19.73 -7.80 -0.97
C VAL A 338 20.88 -7.72 -1.99
N TRP A 339 22.06 -8.22 -1.63
CA TRP A 339 23.18 -8.30 -2.56
C TRP A 339 22.92 -9.31 -3.67
N MET A 340 23.09 -8.87 -4.90
CA MET A 340 22.97 -9.70 -6.10
C MET A 340 24.31 -9.77 -6.85
N PRO A 341 25.05 -10.90 -6.76
CA PRO A 341 26.35 -11.06 -7.38
C PRO A 341 26.39 -10.74 -8.87
N SER A 342 25.42 -11.20 -9.65
CA SER A 342 25.36 -10.95 -11.10
C SER A 342 25.15 -9.48 -11.47
N TYR A 343 24.53 -8.70 -10.58
CA TYR A 343 24.33 -7.27 -10.78
C TYR A 343 25.47 -6.43 -10.17
N GLY A 344 26.31 -7.01 -9.29
CA GLY A 344 27.36 -6.29 -8.56
C GLY A 344 26.81 -5.17 -7.67
N ARG A 345 25.54 -5.25 -7.25
CA ARG A 345 24.86 -4.24 -6.44
C ARG A 345 23.77 -4.83 -5.54
N TYR A 346 23.30 -4.03 -4.62
CA TYR A 346 22.12 -4.32 -3.84
C TYR A 346 20.86 -4.06 -4.68
N VAL A 347 19.82 -4.93 -4.54
CA VAL A 347 18.55 -4.88 -5.25
C VAL A 347 17.42 -4.94 -4.22
N GLU A 348 16.45 -4.07 -4.33
CA GLU A 348 15.27 -4.04 -3.45
C GLU A 348 14.60 -5.40 -3.36
N ILE A 349 14.34 -5.87 -2.15
CA ILE A 349 13.65 -7.13 -1.87
C ILE A 349 12.45 -6.94 -0.93
N SER A 350 12.45 -5.87 -0.15
CA SER A 350 11.35 -5.49 0.75
C SER A 350 11.26 -3.98 0.82
N SER A 351 10.04 -3.48 0.98
CA SER A 351 9.75 -2.07 1.24
C SER A 351 8.80 -1.99 2.42
N CYS A 352 9.20 -1.27 3.48
CA CYS A 352 8.47 -1.11 4.73
C CYS A 352 8.03 0.34 4.90
N SER A 353 6.71 0.60 4.94
CA SER A 353 6.14 1.94 4.90
C SER A 353 5.22 2.24 6.08
N ASN A 354 5.27 3.48 6.54
CA ASN A 354 4.25 4.08 7.38
C ASN A 354 3.42 5.07 6.54
N PHE A 355 2.11 4.88 6.53
CA PHE A 355 1.17 5.72 5.77
C PHE A 355 0.50 6.78 6.65
N GLU A 356 0.80 6.78 7.95
CA GLU A 356 0.05 7.56 8.93
C GLU A 356 -1.46 7.30 8.80
N ASP A 357 -2.31 8.33 8.81
CA ASP A 357 -3.76 8.20 8.68
C ASP A 357 -4.26 8.17 7.22
N PHE A 358 -3.35 8.22 6.24
CA PHE A 358 -3.70 8.39 4.83
C PHE A 358 -4.61 7.29 4.28
N GLN A 359 -4.28 6.02 4.52
CA GLN A 359 -5.09 4.88 4.12
C GLN A 359 -6.30 4.71 5.04
N ALA A 360 -6.12 4.88 6.34
CA ALA A 360 -7.19 4.80 7.31
C ALA A 360 -8.30 5.81 7.03
N ARG A 361 -7.97 7.01 6.54
CA ARG A 361 -8.94 8.02 6.12
C ARG A 361 -9.71 7.59 4.86
N ARG A 362 -9.05 6.94 3.89
CA ARG A 362 -9.71 6.40 2.69
C ARG A 362 -10.64 5.23 3.01
N ALA A 363 -10.17 4.31 3.85
CA ALA A 363 -10.88 3.09 4.23
C ALA A 363 -11.78 3.27 5.47
N GLN A 364 -11.79 4.47 6.10
CA GLN A 364 -12.56 4.77 7.32
C GLN A 364 -12.23 3.81 8.49
N ILE A 365 -10.95 3.48 8.67
CA ILE A 365 -10.47 2.63 9.75
C ILE A 365 -10.18 3.50 10.97
N ARG A 366 -10.91 3.29 12.04
CA ARG A 366 -10.84 4.09 13.24
C ARG A 366 -10.60 3.23 14.48
N PHE A 367 -10.22 3.84 15.58
CA PHE A 367 -10.16 3.18 16.88
C PHE A 367 -10.70 4.08 17.98
N ARG A 368 -11.04 3.51 19.13
CA ARG A 368 -11.37 4.23 20.35
C ARG A 368 -10.35 3.91 21.43
N ARG A 369 -9.84 4.93 22.11
CA ARG A 369 -8.93 4.73 23.25
C ARG A 369 -9.61 4.03 24.41
N ASP A 370 -10.89 4.37 24.61
CA ASP A 370 -11.80 3.77 25.59
C ASP A 370 -13.25 3.95 25.14
N ALA A 371 -14.21 3.35 25.85
CA ALA A 371 -15.63 3.37 25.51
C ALA A 371 -16.27 4.79 25.46
N LYS A 372 -15.65 5.79 26.07
CA LYS A 372 -16.14 7.19 26.14
C LYS A 372 -15.45 8.10 25.14
N SER A 373 -14.30 7.69 24.61
CA SER A 373 -13.50 8.48 23.67
C SER A 373 -14.16 8.58 22.31
N LYS A 374 -13.93 9.70 21.63
CA LYS A 374 -14.33 9.85 20.22
C LYS A 374 -13.42 8.95 19.36
N PRO A 375 -13.96 8.35 18.28
CA PRO A 375 -13.13 7.59 17.35
C PRO A 375 -12.06 8.46 16.69
N GLU A 376 -10.83 7.94 16.64
CA GLU A 376 -9.67 8.50 15.95
C GLU A 376 -9.30 7.59 14.77
N LEU A 377 -8.59 8.10 13.77
CA LEU A 377 -8.03 7.26 12.71
C LEU A 377 -6.82 6.49 13.23
N VAL A 378 -6.69 5.22 12.87
CA VAL A 378 -5.46 4.46 13.08
C VAL A 378 -4.37 4.93 12.12
N HIS A 379 -3.11 4.64 12.42
CA HIS A 379 -2.04 4.63 11.44
C HIS A 379 -1.90 3.22 10.86
N THR A 380 -1.74 3.12 9.53
CA THR A 380 -1.50 1.85 8.85
C THR A 380 -0.05 1.76 8.41
N LEU A 381 0.51 0.56 8.50
CA LEU A 381 1.85 0.24 8.05
C LEU A 381 1.82 -1.04 7.22
N ASN A 382 2.66 -1.12 6.21
CA ASN A 382 2.93 -2.36 5.52
C ASN A 382 4.42 -2.62 5.39
N GLY A 383 4.77 -3.87 5.12
CA GLY A 383 6.11 -4.26 4.73
C GLY A 383 6.10 -5.58 3.99
N SER A 384 6.93 -5.72 2.95
CA SER A 384 7.14 -7.05 2.39
C SER A 384 7.94 -7.88 3.38
N GLY A 385 7.39 -8.97 3.79
CA GLY A 385 8.06 -9.89 4.69
C GLY A 385 8.52 -11.23 4.06
N VAL A 386 9.00 -11.36 2.83
CA VAL A 386 9.66 -10.57 1.81
C VAL A 386 9.19 -11.05 0.42
N ALA A 387 9.70 -10.47 -0.70
CA ALA A 387 9.38 -10.94 -2.06
C ALA A 387 10.02 -12.31 -2.34
N ILE A 388 9.20 -13.33 -2.60
CA ILE A 388 9.68 -14.73 -2.69
C ILE A 388 10.56 -14.94 -3.92
N GLY A 389 10.14 -14.51 -5.11
CA GLY A 389 10.93 -14.70 -6.34
C GLY A 389 12.31 -14.02 -6.28
N ARG A 390 12.39 -12.81 -5.67
CA ARG A 390 13.69 -12.13 -5.45
C ARG A 390 14.54 -12.87 -4.43
N THR A 391 13.92 -13.50 -3.41
CA THR A 391 14.63 -14.34 -2.45
C THR A 391 15.18 -15.61 -3.12
N VAL A 392 14.40 -16.26 -4.00
CA VAL A 392 14.91 -17.37 -4.83
C VAL A 392 16.11 -16.93 -5.64
N ALA A 393 16.01 -15.81 -6.34
CA ALA A 393 17.13 -15.27 -7.13
C ALA A 393 18.37 -15.01 -6.26
N ALA A 394 18.20 -14.38 -5.11
CA ALA A 394 19.30 -14.10 -4.17
C ALA A 394 19.95 -15.39 -3.63
N ILE A 395 19.16 -16.42 -3.29
CA ILE A 395 19.69 -17.72 -2.85
C ILE A 395 20.46 -18.37 -3.98
N LEU A 396 19.91 -18.47 -5.19
CA LEU A 396 20.61 -19.07 -6.32
C LEU A 396 21.95 -18.39 -6.58
N GLU A 397 22.02 -17.07 -6.54
CA GLU A 397 23.25 -16.34 -6.82
C GLU A 397 24.27 -16.36 -5.67
N ASN A 398 23.83 -16.19 -4.40
CA ASN A 398 24.76 -16.14 -3.27
C ASN A 398 25.24 -17.52 -2.82
N TYR A 399 24.48 -18.59 -3.07
CA TYR A 399 24.77 -19.94 -2.61
C TYR A 399 25.22 -20.89 -3.72
N GLN A 400 25.44 -20.37 -4.96
CA GLN A 400 25.99 -21.17 -6.06
C GLN A 400 27.40 -21.72 -5.78
N GLN A 401 27.69 -22.89 -6.32
CA GLN A 401 28.98 -23.54 -6.21
C GLN A 401 29.63 -23.67 -7.60
N GLN A 402 30.95 -23.91 -7.61
CA GLN A 402 31.74 -24.04 -8.84
C GLN A 402 31.26 -25.17 -9.75
N ASP A 403 30.74 -26.26 -9.15
CA ASP A 403 30.19 -27.42 -9.89
C ASP A 403 28.78 -27.16 -10.46
N GLY A 404 28.23 -25.99 -10.27
CA GLY A 404 26.90 -25.58 -10.74
C GLY A 404 25.75 -25.91 -9.79
N SER A 405 26.02 -26.58 -8.66
CA SER A 405 25.03 -26.82 -7.60
C SER A 405 24.78 -25.56 -6.80
N VAL A 406 23.70 -25.57 -6.02
CA VAL A 406 23.35 -24.49 -5.09
C VAL A 406 23.16 -25.08 -3.69
N THR A 407 23.93 -24.60 -2.73
CA THR A 407 23.76 -24.98 -1.31
C THR A 407 22.43 -24.38 -0.79
N VAL A 408 21.66 -25.20 -0.09
CA VAL A 408 20.42 -24.74 0.55
C VAL A 408 20.76 -24.04 1.87
N PRO A 409 20.29 -22.81 2.13
CA PRO A 409 20.45 -22.17 3.43
C PRO A 409 19.94 -23.06 4.56
N GLU A 410 20.64 -23.08 5.69
CA GLU A 410 20.38 -24.00 6.80
C GLU A 410 18.90 -23.88 7.28
N ALA A 411 18.38 -22.66 7.38
CA ALA A 411 17.00 -22.40 7.77
C ALA A 411 15.95 -23.04 6.83
N LEU A 412 16.31 -23.32 5.57
CA LEU A 412 15.40 -23.93 4.60
C LEU A 412 15.56 -25.46 4.52
N VAL A 413 16.61 -26.06 5.09
CA VAL A 413 16.84 -27.52 5.02
C VAL A 413 15.65 -28.33 5.53
N PRO A 414 14.98 -27.97 6.64
CA PRO A 414 13.79 -28.71 7.13
C PRO A 414 12.63 -28.72 6.11
N TYR A 415 12.44 -27.63 5.37
CA TYR A 415 11.38 -27.48 4.36
C TYR A 415 11.78 -28.11 3.02
N MET A 416 13.06 -27.98 2.62
CA MET A 416 13.61 -28.55 1.39
C MET A 416 13.86 -30.04 1.47
N ARG A 417 14.19 -30.57 2.67
CA ARG A 417 14.61 -31.94 2.89
C ARG A 417 15.81 -32.37 2.03
N CYS A 418 16.66 -31.44 1.70
CA CYS A 418 17.95 -31.62 1.06
C CYS A 418 18.85 -30.44 1.41
N THR A 419 20.16 -30.63 1.30
CA THR A 419 21.19 -29.63 1.63
C THR A 419 21.70 -28.90 0.39
N GLU A 420 21.38 -29.40 -0.80
CA GLU A 420 21.78 -28.81 -2.07
C GLU A 420 20.76 -29.08 -3.18
N ILE A 421 20.80 -28.23 -4.21
CA ILE A 421 20.03 -28.33 -5.46
C ILE A 421 21.02 -28.65 -6.57
N ARG A 422 20.82 -29.78 -7.26
CA ARG A 422 21.62 -30.27 -8.39
C ARG A 422 20.76 -30.58 -9.60
#